data_132140d693322c6e2bd075678e0737cd
#
_entry.id   132140d693322c6e2bd075678e0737cd
#
_cell.length_a   1.000
_cell.length_b   1.000
_cell.length_c   1.000
_cell.angle_alpha   90.00
_cell.angle_beta   90.00
_cell.angle_gamma   90.00
#
_symmetry.space_group_name_H-M   'P 1'
#
loop_
_entity.id
_entity.type
_entity.pdbx_description
1 polymer ?
#
loop_
_entity_poly.entity_id
_entity_poly.type
_entity_poly.pdbx_seq_one_letter_code
_entity_poly.pdbx_strand_id
1 'polypeptide(L)'
;MIDSRHPDIAAHASMLISRSPIETVRKAFAFVRDEVRHSSDCKIGPVTYRASDVLRERVGYCYAKSHLLAAILRANNIPTGLCYQRIAMNADATSFCLHGLNAVFLPDCGWYRLDPRGNRDNIDAQFDPPNEKLAFTLTHPQEYDVPGIFVDPLPSVIQCLVANDDWADAYANLPDASCHLNGG
;
A
#
# COMPACT_ATOMS: atom_id res chain seq x y z
N MET A 1 1.51 -12.24 -5.69
CA MET A 1 1.41 -10.78 -5.66
C MET A 1 2.63 -10.16 -4.98
N ILE A 2 2.92 -10.58 -3.77
CA ILE A 2 4.08 -10.11 -3.00
C ILE A 2 5.24 -11.06 -3.24
N ASP A 3 5.84 -10.98 -4.40
CA ASP A 3 6.90 -11.89 -4.89
C ASP A 3 8.29 -11.50 -4.37
N SER A 4 8.45 -11.48 -3.03
CA SER A 4 9.67 -11.06 -2.31
C SER A 4 10.94 -11.82 -2.71
N ARG A 5 10.80 -13.00 -3.33
CA ARG A 5 11.91 -13.81 -3.84
C ARG A 5 12.26 -13.54 -5.31
N HIS A 6 11.53 -12.63 -5.98
CA HIS A 6 11.86 -12.24 -7.35
C HIS A 6 13.27 -11.63 -7.38
N PRO A 7 14.15 -11.99 -8.35
CA PRO A 7 15.53 -11.50 -8.38
C PRO A 7 15.66 -9.97 -8.30
N ASP A 8 14.83 -9.24 -9.04
CA ASP A 8 14.87 -7.77 -9.04
C ASP A 8 14.43 -7.18 -7.69
N ILE A 9 13.44 -7.79 -7.02
CA ILE A 9 13.04 -7.40 -5.68
C ILE A 9 14.16 -7.66 -4.68
N ALA A 10 14.78 -8.85 -4.72
CA ALA A 10 15.87 -9.20 -3.83
C ALA A 10 17.09 -8.28 -4.04
N ALA A 11 17.44 -8.00 -5.28
CA ALA A 11 18.53 -7.09 -5.64
C ALA A 11 18.23 -5.66 -5.11
N HIS A 12 17.03 -5.14 -5.37
CA HIS A 12 16.64 -3.80 -4.90
C HIS A 12 16.58 -3.73 -3.37
N ALA A 13 16.02 -4.74 -2.72
CA ALA A 13 15.94 -4.84 -1.28
C ALA A 13 17.34 -4.79 -0.63
N SER A 14 18.32 -5.50 -1.21
CA SER A 14 19.68 -5.52 -0.69
C SER A 14 20.36 -4.14 -0.75
N MET A 15 20.04 -3.29 -1.72
CA MET A 15 20.57 -1.92 -1.81
C MET A 15 20.02 -1.00 -0.71
N LEU A 16 18.85 -1.34 -0.15
CA LEU A 16 18.19 -0.53 0.89
C LEU A 16 18.56 -0.95 2.30
N ILE A 17 19.26 -2.10 2.47
CA ILE A 17 19.71 -2.56 3.79
C ILE A 17 20.53 -1.47 4.49
N SER A 18 20.27 -1.30 5.77
CA SER A 18 20.97 -0.38 6.66
C SER A 18 21.38 -1.07 7.95
N ARG A 19 22.09 -0.33 8.83
CA ARG A 19 22.61 -0.84 10.09
C ARG A 19 21.52 -1.25 11.08
N SER A 20 20.32 -0.71 10.94
CA SER A 20 19.18 -1.05 11.77
C SER A 20 17.94 -1.37 10.92
N PRO A 21 17.03 -2.22 11.43
CA PRO A 21 15.75 -2.50 10.74
C PRO A 21 14.94 -1.23 10.49
N ILE A 22 14.88 -0.30 11.44
CA ILE A 22 14.13 0.94 11.32
C ILE A 22 14.64 1.82 10.17
N GLU A 23 15.96 1.90 9.97
CA GLU A 23 16.56 2.65 8.87
C GLU A 23 16.33 1.95 7.52
N THR A 24 16.30 0.62 7.50
CA THR A 24 15.94 -0.16 6.30
C THR A 24 14.49 0.12 5.92
N VAL A 25 13.57 0.10 6.89
CA VAL A 25 12.15 0.44 6.67
C VAL A 25 12.01 1.87 6.17
N ARG A 26 12.71 2.84 6.78
CA ARG A 26 12.67 4.25 6.37
C ARG A 26 13.06 4.44 4.92
N LYS A 27 14.15 3.79 4.47
CA LYS A 27 14.61 3.87 3.08
C LYS A 27 13.63 3.20 2.12
N ALA A 28 13.13 2.00 2.46
CA ALA A 28 12.17 1.29 1.63
C ALA A 28 10.84 2.06 1.50
N PHE A 29 10.36 2.62 2.61
CA PHE A 29 9.17 3.47 2.64
C PHE A 29 9.35 4.70 1.76
N ALA A 30 10.43 5.47 1.95
CA ALA A 30 10.71 6.67 1.17
C ALA A 30 10.80 6.35 -0.32
N PHE A 31 11.50 5.27 -0.69
CA PHE A 31 11.58 4.82 -2.06
C PHE A 31 10.21 4.53 -2.68
N VAL A 32 9.37 3.73 -2.02
CA VAL A 32 8.04 3.38 -2.57
C VAL A 32 7.11 4.59 -2.57
N ARG A 33 7.15 5.42 -1.52
CA ARG A 33 6.32 6.62 -1.44
C ARG A 33 6.65 7.62 -2.53
N ASP A 34 7.94 7.90 -2.76
CA ASP A 34 8.39 9.05 -3.55
C ASP A 34 8.78 8.68 -4.99
N GLU A 35 9.34 7.47 -5.22
CA GLU A 35 9.86 7.04 -6.52
C GLU A 35 8.87 6.21 -7.34
N VAL A 36 7.76 5.77 -6.73
CA VAL A 36 6.69 5.05 -7.42
C VAL A 36 5.47 5.95 -7.53
N ARG A 37 5.10 6.31 -8.75
CA ARG A 37 3.97 7.21 -9.02
C ARG A 37 2.64 6.55 -8.69
N HIS A 38 1.70 7.30 -8.14
CA HIS A 38 0.36 6.79 -7.90
C HIS A 38 -0.50 6.88 -9.17
N SER A 39 -1.08 5.75 -9.62
CA SER A 39 -1.76 5.64 -10.93
C SER A 39 -2.86 6.68 -11.13
N SER A 40 -3.76 6.88 -10.16
CA SER A 40 -4.85 7.85 -10.32
C SER A 40 -4.41 9.29 -10.20
N ASP A 41 -3.38 9.60 -9.39
CA ASP A 41 -2.90 10.98 -9.24
C ASP A 41 -2.19 11.47 -10.51
N CYS A 42 -1.41 10.60 -11.14
CA CYS A 42 -0.69 10.90 -12.37
C CYS A 42 -1.51 10.58 -13.63
N LYS A 43 -2.64 9.89 -13.50
CA LYS A 43 -3.50 9.42 -14.61
C LYS A 43 -2.71 8.59 -15.62
N ILE A 44 -1.95 7.62 -15.13
CA ILE A 44 -1.05 6.78 -15.92
C ILE A 44 -1.20 5.29 -15.57
N GLY A 45 -0.92 4.44 -16.54
CA GLY A 45 -0.81 2.99 -16.43
C GLY A 45 0.61 2.48 -16.72
N PRO A 46 0.80 1.17 -16.80
CA PRO A 46 -0.22 0.12 -16.69
C PRO A 46 -0.76 -0.07 -15.27
N VAL A 47 -1.88 -0.81 -15.14
CA VAL A 47 -2.36 -1.27 -13.81
C VAL A 47 -1.46 -2.41 -13.36
N THR A 48 -0.64 -2.14 -12.36
CA THR A 48 0.29 -3.12 -11.79
C THR A 48 -0.30 -3.77 -10.54
N TYR A 49 0.08 -5.03 -10.26
CA TYR A 49 -0.38 -5.75 -9.08
C TYR A 49 0.70 -6.65 -8.43
N ARG A 50 1.68 -7.14 -9.20
CA ARG A 50 2.84 -7.85 -8.65
C ARG A 50 3.90 -6.85 -8.22
N ALA A 51 4.54 -7.09 -7.10
CA ALA A 51 5.59 -6.22 -6.57
C ALA A 51 6.73 -6.01 -7.58
N SER A 52 7.15 -7.06 -8.30
CA SER A 52 8.18 -6.97 -9.34
C SER A 52 7.76 -6.09 -10.53
N ASP A 53 6.48 -6.13 -10.91
CA ASP A 53 5.96 -5.25 -11.96
C ASP A 53 5.90 -3.79 -11.50
N VAL A 54 5.48 -3.53 -10.26
CA VAL A 54 5.49 -2.18 -9.68
C VAL A 54 6.91 -1.61 -9.64
N LEU A 55 7.89 -2.43 -9.26
CA LEU A 55 9.29 -2.03 -9.23
C LEU A 55 9.80 -1.64 -10.62
N ARG A 56 9.44 -2.42 -11.65
CA ARG A 56 9.84 -2.17 -13.04
C ARG A 56 9.17 -0.95 -13.63
N GLU A 57 7.85 -0.84 -13.50
CA GLU A 57 7.04 0.20 -14.13
C GLU A 57 7.04 1.53 -13.37
N ARG A 58 7.42 1.53 -12.09
CA ARG A 58 7.42 2.70 -11.21
C ARG A 58 6.06 3.40 -11.14
N VAL A 59 4.99 2.62 -11.20
CA VAL A 59 3.61 3.08 -11.13
C VAL A 59 2.73 2.03 -10.46
N GLY A 60 1.72 2.47 -9.72
CA GLY A 60 0.74 1.58 -9.11
C GLY A 60 -0.27 2.32 -8.24
N TYR A 61 -1.40 1.70 -8.02
CA TYR A 61 -2.36 2.10 -6.99
C TYR A 61 -1.77 1.90 -5.58
N CYS A 62 -2.39 2.48 -4.56
CA CYS A 62 -2.01 2.31 -3.15
C CYS A 62 -1.79 0.82 -2.79
N TYR A 63 -2.64 -0.08 -3.29
CA TYR A 63 -2.50 -1.53 -3.13
C TYR A 63 -1.17 -2.05 -3.69
N ALA A 64 -0.91 -1.76 -4.95
CA ALA A 64 0.29 -2.22 -5.65
C ALA A 64 1.57 -1.66 -5.02
N LYS A 65 1.55 -0.39 -4.60
CA LYS A 65 2.64 0.24 -3.85
C LYS A 65 2.85 -0.46 -2.50
N SER A 66 1.76 -0.82 -1.81
CA SER A 66 1.82 -1.61 -0.56
C SER A 66 2.36 -3.03 -0.79
N HIS A 67 2.03 -3.67 -1.93
CA HIS A 67 2.62 -4.96 -2.31
C HIS A 67 4.14 -4.85 -2.51
N LEU A 68 4.60 -3.79 -3.18
CA LEU A 68 6.04 -3.56 -3.39
C LEU A 68 6.77 -3.32 -2.06
N LEU A 69 6.23 -2.47 -1.19
CA LEU A 69 6.85 -2.23 0.12
C LEU A 69 6.93 -3.51 0.94
N ALA A 70 5.84 -4.29 0.99
CA ALA A 70 5.84 -5.58 1.68
C ALA A 70 6.86 -6.56 1.09
N ALA A 71 7.01 -6.61 -0.24
CA ALA A 71 7.96 -7.49 -0.90
C ALA A 71 9.41 -7.11 -0.56
N ILE A 72 9.77 -5.83 -0.63
CA ILE A 72 11.10 -5.31 -0.28
C ILE A 72 11.44 -5.61 1.18
N LEU A 73 10.52 -5.34 2.10
CA LEU A 73 10.76 -5.55 3.53
C LEU A 73 10.86 -7.04 3.88
N ARG A 74 9.99 -7.88 3.32
CA ARG A 74 10.05 -9.35 3.50
C ARG A 74 11.32 -9.95 2.92
N ALA A 75 11.83 -9.45 1.79
CA ALA A 75 13.11 -9.86 1.23
C ALA A 75 14.29 -9.57 2.18
N ASN A 76 14.16 -8.54 3.02
CA ASN A 76 15.11 -8.17 4.08
C ASN A 76 14.77 -8.81 5.45
N ASN A 77 13.91 -9.83 5.49
CA ASN A 77 13.45 -10.53 6.70
C ASN A 77 12.79 -9.60 7.75
N ILE A 78 12.19 -8.50 7.32
CA ILE A 78 11.43 -7.60 8.18
C ILE A 78 9.95 -7.99 8.08
N PRO A 79 9.31 -8.44 9.19
CA PRO A 79 7.91 -8.85 9.17
C PRO A 79 7.02 -7.67 8.75
N THR A 80 6.26 -7.88 7.68
CA THR A 80 5.41 -6.84 7.09
C THR A 80 4.12 -7.45 6.59
N GLY A 81 3.00 -6.80 6.89
CA GLY A 81 1.68 -7.16 6.42
C GLY A 81 1.01 -6.03 5.65
N LEU A 82 -0.18 -6.33 5.16
CA LEU A 82 -1.06 -5.39 4.49
C LEU A 82 -2.17 -4.97 5.45
N CYS A 83 -2.55 -3.71 5.38
CA CYS A 83 -3.69 -3.13 6.09
C CYS A 83 -4.57 -2.38 5.09
N TYR A 84 -5.81 -2.13 5.49
CA TYR A 84 -6.76 -1.42 4.65
C TYR A 84 -7.58 -0.43 5.47
N GLN A 85 -7.96 0.66 4.83
CA GLN A 85 -8.95 1.61 5.33
C GLN A 85 -10.09 1.70 4.33
N ARG A 86 -11.33 1.78 4.82
CA ARG A 86 -12.45 2.21 4.01
C ARG A 86 -12.51 3.72 4.06
N ILE A 87 -12.38 4.38 2.93
CA ILE A 87 -12.34 5.84 2.84
C ILE A 87 -13.38 6.37 1.85
N ALA A 88 -13.87 7.58 2.07
CA ALA A 88 -14.73 8.28 1.13
C ALA A 88 -13.95 8.67 -0.13
N MET A 89 -14.55 8.48 -1.29
CA MET A 89 -13.97 8.86 -2.59
C MET A 89 -14.25 10.32 -2.95
N ASN A 90 -15.25 10.93 -2.32
CA ASN A 90 -15.73 12.29 -2.58
C ASN A 90 -16.10 13.01 -1.28
N ALA A 91 -16.16 14.34 -1.33
CA ALA A 91 -16.36 15.17 -0.16
C ALA A 91 -17.74 15.01 0.51
N ASP A 92 -18.77 14.59 -0.24
CA ASP A 92 -20.11 14.34 0.26
C ASP A 92 -20.29 12.89 0.81
N ALA A 93 -19.23 12.08 0.76
CA ALA A 93 -19.19 10.71 1.23
C ALA A 93 -20.34 9.83 0.70
N THR A 94 -20.69 9.99 -0.57
CA THR A 94 -21.69 9.18 -1.26
C THR A 94 -21.13 7.90 -1.87
N SER A 95 -19.80 7.81 -2.01
CA SER A 95 -19.09 6.63 -2.50
C SER A 95 -17.83 6.38 -1.66
N PHE A 96 -17.49 5.09 -1.51
CA PHE A 96 -16.36 4.64 -0.70
C PHE A 96 -15.52 3.63 -1.46
N CYS A 97 -14.25 3.53 -1.08
CA CYS A 97 -13.37 2.47 -1.55
C CYS A 97 -12.43 2.02 -0.43
N LEU A 98 -11.76 0.89 -0.68
CA LEU A 98 -10.62 0.47 0.12
C LEU A 98 -9.39 1.32 -0.24
N HIS A 99 -8.65 1.73 0.76
CA HIS A 99 -7.30 2.24 0.66
C HIS A 99 -6.32 1.21 1.23
N GLY A 100 -5.24 0.91 0.51
CA GLY A 100 -4.23 -0.06 0.92
C GLY A 100 -3.00 0.61 1.53
N LEU A 101 -2.55 0.08 2.67
CA LEU A 101 -1.35 0.50 3.39
C LEU A 101 -0.66 -0.73 4.01
N ASN A 102 0.39 -0.53 4.79
CA ASN A 102 1.15 -1.61 5.40
C ASN A 102 1.18 -1.52 6.93
N ALA A 103 1.48 -2.65 7.57
CA ALA A 103 2.02 -2.68 8.92
C ALA A 103 3.37 -3.41 8.91
N VAL A 104 4.35 -2.87 9.64
CA VAL A 104 5.68 -3.45 9.82
C VAL A 104 5.92 -3.71 11.29
N PHE A 105 6.56 -4.83 11.64
CA PHE A 105 6.95 -5.10 13.01
C PHE A 105 8.31 -4.44 13.31
N LEU A 106 8.31 -3.52 14.27
CA LEU A 106 9.50 -2.83 14.74
C LEU A 106 9.82 -3.31 16.18
N PRO A 107 11.08 -3.65 16.50
CA PRO A 107 11.44 -4.20 17.80
C PRO A 107 10.97 -3.36 19.00
N ASP A 108 11.04 -2.04 18.86
CA ASP A 108 10.79 -1.11 19.98
C ASP A 108 9.32 -0.68 20.12
N CYS A 109 8.48 -0.87 19.10
CA CYS A 109 7.07 -0.43 19.12
C CYS A 109 6.07 -1.48 18.63
N GLY A 110 6.50 -2.68 18.27
CA GLY A 110 5.61 -3.73 17.76
C GLY A 110 5.11 -3.42 16.34
N TRP A 111 3.86 -3.77 16.07
CA TRP A 111 3.25 -3.49 14.76
C TRP A 111 2.96 -1.99 14.62
N TYR A 112 3.60 -1.39 13.61
CA TYR A 112 3.48 0.03 13.26
C TYR A 112 2.94 0.15 11.84
N ARG A 113 1.89 0.95 11.65
CA ARG A 113 1.31 1.18 10.31
C ARG A 113 2.05 2.30 9.58
N LEU A 114 2.21 2.13 8.27
CA LEU A 114 2.84 3.10 7.38
C LEU A 114 2.20 3.05 6.00
N ASP A 115 2.16 4.19 5.33
CA ASP A 115 1.38 4.37 4.10
C ASP A 115 2.25 4.84 2.94
N PRO A 116 2.66 3.95 2.03
CA PRO A 116 3.53 4.29 0.93
C PRO A 116 2.81 4.90 -0.29
N ARG A 117 1.54 5.33 -0.13
CA ARG A 117 0.71 5.82 -1.24
C ARG A 117 1.39 6.90 -2.09
N GLY A 118 2.10 7.79 -1.46
CA GLY A 118 2.70 8.98 -2.09
C GLY A 118 2.03 10.27 -1.62
N ASN A 119 2.85 11.30 -1.47
CA ASN A 119 2.42 12.60 -1.00
C ASN A 119 1.98 13.50 -2.17
N ARG A 120 1.03 14.37 -1.93
CA ARG A 120 0.54 15.44 -2.81
C ARG A 120 -0.16 16.49 -1.96
N ASP A 121 -0.75 17.51 -2.59
CA ASP A 121 -1.59 18.48 -1.87
C ASP A 121 -2.62 17.78 -0.99
N ASN A 122 -2.65 18.13 0.29
CA ASN A 122 -3.50 17.56 1.34
C ASN A 122 -3.24 16.07 1.70
N ILE A 123 -2.16 15.47 1.21
CA ILE A 123 -1.72 14.13 1.61
C ILE A 123 -0.24 14.19 2.00
N ASP A 124 0.05 13.86 3.28
CA ASP A 124 1.40 13.91 3.83
C ASP A 124 1.65 12.70 4.75
N ALA A 125 1.83 11.52 4.14
CA ALA A 125 2.19 10.30 4.85
C ALA A 125 3.68 10.31 5.23
N GLN A 126 4.00 10.00 6.49
CA GLN A 126 5.37 9.99 7.00
C GLN A 126 5.66 8.71 7.79
N PHE A 127 6.94 8.33 7.82
CA PHE A 127 7.44 7.27 8.70
C PHE A 127 8.13 7.91 9.91
N ASP A 128 7.39 8.02 11.02
CA ASP A 128 7.83 8.71 12.24
C ASP A 128 7.44 7.92 13.51
N PRO A 129 7.87 6.65 13.66
CA PRO A 129 7.51 5.84 14.81
C PRO A 129 8.00 6.48 16.13
N PRO A 130 7.19 6.43 17.21
CA PRO A 130 5.95 5.65 17.31
C PRO A 130 4.68 6.34 16.77
N ASN A 131 4.77 7.55 16.23
CA ASN A 131 3.62 8.34 15.78
C ASN A 131 3.20 7.93 14.35
N GLU A 132 1.99 7.38 14.19
CA GLU A 132 1.46 7.08 12.86
C GLU A 132 1.06 8.37 12.12
N LYS A 133 1.50 8.50 10.86
CA LYS A 133 1.09 9.56 9.96
C LYS A 133 0.76 8.96 8.60
N LEU A 134 -0.47 8.50 8.46
CA LEU A 134 -1.02 7.88 7.26
C LEU A 134 -1.48 8.93 6.24
N ALA A 135 -1.77 8.51 5.02
CA ALA A 135 -2.25 9.38 3.95
C ALA A 135 -3.64 9.96 4.24
N PHE A 136 -4.50 9.20 4.91
CA PHE A 136 -5.87 9.61 5.21
C PHE A 136 -6.16 9.55 6.70
N THR A 137 -6.78 10.63 7.21
CA THR A 137 -7.41 10.67 8.51
C THR A 137 -8.89 10.36 8.35
N LEU A 138 -9.39 9.36 9.06
CA LEU A 138 -10.80 8.96 9.00
C LEU A 138 -11.65 9.99 9.75
N THR A 139 -12.57 10.64 9.05
CA THR A 139 -13.39 11.73 9.60
C THR A 139 -14.87 11.49 9.45
N HIS A 140 -15.29 10.62 8.53
CA HIS A 140 -16.71 10.32 8.31
C HIS A 140 -17.12 9.04 9.08
N PRO A 141 -18.33 8.94 9.64
CA PRO A 141 -18.79 7.77 10.42
C PRO A 141 -18.76 6.43 9.67
N GLN A 142 -18.77 6.46 8.34
CA GLN A 142 -18.69 5.25 7.50
C GLN A 142 -17.27 4.92 7.06
N GLU A 143 -16.27 5.74 7.40
CA GLU A 143 -14.85 5.43 7.21
C GLU A 143 -14.35 4.64 8.43
N TYR A 144 -13.55 3.62 8.18
CA TYR A 144 -12.98 2.81 9.25
C TYR A 144 -11.73 2.07 8.82
N ASP A 145 -10.90 1.71 9.79
CA ASP A 145 -9.82 0.75 9.60
C ASP A 145 -10.40 -0.65 9.48
N VAL A 146 -10.06 -1.38 8.41
CA VAL A 146 -10.42 -2.80 8.28
C VAL A 146 -9.62 -3.59 9.31
N PRO A 147 -10.27 -4.33 10.23
CA PRO A 147 -9.57 -5.05 11.28
C PRO A 147 -8.60 -6.09 10.75
N GLY A 148 -7.40 -6.12 11.31
CA GLY A 148 -6.39 -7.15 11.04
C GLY A 148 -5.19 -6.67 10.23
N ILE A 149 -4.16 -7.51 10.23
CA ILE A 149 -2.95 -7.38 9.40
C ILE A 149 -2.90 -8.61 8.51
N PHE A 150 -2.92 -8.41 7.21
CA PHE A 150 -3.07 -9.48 6.24
C PHE A 150 -1.71 -9.88 5.66
N VAL A 151 -1.48 -11.19 5.53
CA VAL A 151 -0.27 -11.72 4.87
C VAL A 151 -0.37 -11.55 3.37
N ASP A 152 -1.56 -11.83 2.81
CA ASP A 152 -1.86 -11.72 1.39
C ASP A 152 -2.87 -10.61 1.11
N PRO A 153 -2.89 -10.05 -0.11
CA PRO A 153 -3.87 -9.05 -0.49
C PRO A 153 -5.31 -9.60 -0.44
N LEU A 154 -6.27 -8.73 -0.13
CA LEU A 154 -7.68 -9.09 -0.20
C LEU A 154 -8.07 -9.51 -1.62
N PRO A 155 -8.90 -10.56 -1.77
CA PRO A 155 -9.34 -11.05 -3.09
C PRO A 155 -9.98 -9.97 -3.96
N SER A 156 -10.79 -9.08 -3.39
CA SER A 156 -11.43 -7.98 -4.12
C SER A 156 -10.42 -6.98 -4.68
N VAL A 157 -9.34 -6.70 -3.94
CA VAL A 157 -8.24 -5.85 -4.41
C VAL A 157 -7.55 -6.48 -5.61
N ILE A 158 -7.23 -7.78 -5.53
CA ILE A 158 -6.60 -8.50 -6.64
C ILE A 158 -7.53 -8.55 -7.86
N GLN A 159 -8.80 -8.85 -7.65
CA GLN A 159 -9.78 -8.88 -8.73
C GLN A 159 -9.86 -7.53 -9.46
N CYS A 160 -9.91 -6.42 -8.73
CA CYS A 160 -9.90 -5.08 -9.32
C CYS A 160 -8.65 -4.84 -10.17
N LEU A 161 -7.46 -5.12 -9.62
CA LEU A 161 -6.20 -4.84 -10.32
C LEU A 161 -5.96 -5.76 -11.53
N VAL A 162 -6.45 -7.00 -11.50
CA VAL A 162 -6.27 -7.97 -12.60
C VAL A 162 -7.30 -7.78 -13.71
N ALA A 163 -8.51 -7.31 -13.37
CA ALA A 163 -9.60 -7.15 -14.32
C ALA A 163 -9.52 -5.88 -15.17
N ASN A 164 -8.63 -4.94 -14.81
CA ASN A 164 -8.56 -3.63 -15.48
C ASN A 164 -7.13 -3.37 -15.97
N ASP A 165 -6.97 -3.07 -17.24
CA ASP A 165 -5.69 -2.77 -17.88
C ASP A 165 -5.36 -1.27 -17.82
N ASP A 166 -6.38 -0.42 -17.77
CA ASP A 166 -6.25 1.03 -17.73
C ASP A 166 -6.52 1.60 -16.32
N TRP A 167 -5.81 2.68 -15.98
CA TRP A 167 -5.94 3.33 -14.67
C TRP A 167 -7.36 3.88 -14.43
N ALA A 168 -8.04 4.41 -15.45
CA ALA A 168 -9.37 5.00 -15.29
C ALA A 168 -10.43 3.92 -15.04
N ASP A 169 -10.32 2.79 -15.73
CA ASP A 169 -11.20 1.63 -15.51
C ASP A 169 -10.99 1.06 -14.10
N ALA A 170 -9.74 0.91 -13.68
CA ALA A 170 -9.44 0.48 -12.32
C ALA A 170 -9.98 1.46 -11.27
N TYR A 171 -9.87 2.78 -11.51
CA TYR A 171 -10.42 3.80 -10.62
C TYR A 171 -11.94 3.74 -10.50
N ALA A 172 -12.63 3.51 -11.60
CA ALA A 172 -14.09 3.36 -11.63
C ALA A 172 -14.60 2.09 -10.93
N ASN A 173 -13.72 1.09 -10.77
CA ASN A 173 -14.04 -0.22 -10.20
C ASN A 173 -13.30 -0.51 -8.88
N LEU A 174 -12.85 0.52 -8.15
CA LEU A 174 -12.16 0.33 -6.86
C LEU A 174 -13.07 -0.44 -5.88
N PRO A 175 -12.52 -1.46 -5.18
CA PRO A 175 -13.32 -2.27 -4.27
C PRO A 175 -13.73 -1.48 -3.03
N ASP A 176 -14.93 -1.75 -2.50
CA ASP A 176 -15.39 -1.29 -1.19
C ASP A 176 -15.35 -2.45 -0.17
N ALA A 177 -15.15 -2.12 1.10
CA ALA A 177 -15.15 -3.09 2.21
C ALA A 177 -16.53 -3.69 2.51
N SER A 178 -17.63 -3.04 2.10
CA SER A 178 -19.00 -3.52 2.31
C SER A 178 -19.28 -4.90 1.67
N CYS A 179 -18.47 -5.31 0.69
CA CYS A 179 -18.60 -6.60 0.03
C CYS A 179 -18.05 -7.80 0.85
N HIS A 180 -17.33 -7.55 1.94
CA HIS A 180 -16.68 -8.62 2.72
C HIS A 180 -17.40 -8.98 4.03
N LEU A 181 -18.33 -8.17 4.50
CA LEU A 181 -19.07 -8.43 5.75
C LEU A 181 -20.26 -9.40 5.58
N ASN A 182 -20.59 -9.79 4.35
CA ASN A 182 -21.75 -10.67 4.03
C ASN A 182 -21.35 -12.11 3.67
N GLY A 183 -20.13 -12.53 3.93
CA GLY A 183 -19.62 -13.89 3.62
C GLY A 183 -19.06 -14.57 4.86
N GLY A 184 -19.86 -14.76 5.89
CA GLY A 184 -19.57 -15.57 7.07
C GLY A 184 -20.53 -16.72 7.17
#